data_a130f993fdb9ad9724042120467669d7
#
_entry.id   a130f993fdb9ad9724042120467669d7
#
_cell.length_a   1.000
_cell.length_b   1.000
_cell.length_c   1.000
_cell.angle_alpha   90.00
_cell.angle_beta   90.00
_cell.angle_gamma   90.00
#
_symmetry.space_group_name_H-M   'P 1'
#
loop_
_entity.id
_entity.type
_entity.pdbx_description
1 polymer ?
#
loop_
_entity_poly.entity_id
_entity_poly.type
_entity_poly.pdbx_seq_one_letter_code
_entity_poly.pdbx_strand_id
1 'polypeptide(L)'
;MTNAAIPTPPDDASAIAQRQCPDDLWALGERAVARARRWVDESSHEPTPRSARLLSRILADPSGLTFTTRFVDDVVRPADLDVASAALQRLSHGRTDFLPPALAAAMGLGSRASRLAPRTVTAIARRVFREIVGDLVVDATDKSLGPALGRLRKGGNRLNVNLLGEAVLGEKEAAHRLSEVSRLV
;
A
#
# COMPACT_ATOMS: atom_id res chain seq x y z
N MET A 1 14.55 26.33 41.64
CA MET A 1 14.21 25.87 40.29
C MET A 1 15.25 26.47 39.35
N THR A 2 16.27 25.71 39.04
CA THR A 2 17.44 26.18 38.27
C THR A 2 17.15 25.90 36.79
N ASN A 3 17.04 27.02 36.04
CA ASN A 3 16.78 26.98 34.59
C ASN A 3 18.10 26.52 33.90
N ALA A 4 18.17 25.27 33.48
CA ALA A 4 19.31 24.78 32.71
C ALA A 4 19.21 25.36 31.29
N ALA A 5 20.19 26.22 30.95
CA ALA A 5 20.33 26.78 29.62
C ALA A 5 20.59 25.65 28.61
N ILE A 6 19.79 25.61 27.55
CA ILE A 6 20.00 24.72 26.39
C ILE A 6 21.33 25.15 25.76
N PRO A 7 22.29 24.25 25.57
CA PRO A 7 23.56 24.58 24.93
C PRO A 7 23.30 24.98 23.48
N THR A 8 23.79 26.14 23.09
CA THR A 8 23.80 26.61 21.69
C THR A 8 24.63 25.63 20.87
N PRO A 9 24.13 25.15 19.71
CA PRO A 9 24.93 24.29 18.85
C PRO A 9 26.18 25.06 18.38
N PRO A 10 27.34 24.41 18.28
CA PRO A 10 28.56 25.06 17.82
C PRO A 10 28.37 25.58 16.39
N ASP A 11 29.04 26.69 16.09
CA ASP A 11 29.02 27.45 14.83
C ASP A 11 29.67 26.68 13.64
N ASP A 12 29.54 25.37 13.62
CA ASP A 12 30.08 24.47 12.59
C ASP A 12 29.23 24.33 11.33
N ALA A 13 28.12 25.06 11.22
CA ALA A 13 27.34 25.05 10.00
C ALA A 13 28.13 25.58 8.78
N SER A 14 29.08 26.49 8.99
CA SER A 14 29.99 26.97 7.96
C SER A 14 31.10 25.96 7.61
N ALA A 15 31.54 25.15 8.57
CA ALA A 15 32.54 24.09 8.33
C ALA A 15 31.95 22.88 7.59
N ILE A 16 30.64 22.62 7.74
CA ILE A 16 29.95 21.58 6.99
C ILE A 16 29.72 22.01 5.54
N ALA A 17 29.42 23.28 5.30
CA ALA A 17 29.23 23.83 3.94
C ALA A 17 30.53 23.93 3.11
N GLN A 18 31.70 23.92 3.77
CA GLN A 18 33.01 23.96 3.10
C GLN A 18 33.67 22.58 2.92
N ARG A 19 33.04 21.49 3.29
CA ARG A 19 33.45 20.18 2.78
C ARG A 19 33.12 20.16 1.31
N GLN A 20 34.11 20.56 0.47
CA GLN A 20 34.10 20.30 -0.95
C GLN A 20 33.72 18.84 -1.10
N CYS A 21 32.58 18.58 -1.74
CA CYS A 21 32.20 17.21 -2.11
C CYS A 21 33.39 16.66 -2.88
N PRO A 22 34.05 15.59 -2.44
CA PRO A 22 35.11 14.99 -3.23
C PRO A 22 34.61 14.79 -4.64
N ASP A 23 35.42 15.06 -5.66
CA ASP A 23 35.05 14.87 -7.08
C ASP A 23 34.43 13.49 -7.31
N ASP A 24 34.85 12.49 -6.54
CA ASP A 24 34.27 11.15 -6.49
C ASP A 24 32.79 11.09 -6.12
N LEU A 25 32.28 12.00 -5.27
CA LEU A 25 30.86 12.01 -4.89
C LEU A 25 30.00 12.57 -6.01
N TRP A 26 30.45 13.57 -6.73
CA TRP A 26 29.77 14.08 -7.92
C TRP A 26 29.72 13.03 -9.01
N ALA A 27 30.84 12.40 -9.33
CA ALA A 27 30.92 11.32 -10.30
C ALA A 27 30.06 10.10 -9.88
N LEU A 28 30.00 9.80 -8.58
CA LEU A 28 29.09 8.77 -8.04
C LEU A 28 27.63 9.15 -8.24
N GLY A 29 27.28 10.42 -7.96
CA GLY A 29 25.94 10.96 -8.15
C GLY A 29 25.47 10.86 -9.61
N GLU A 30 26.32 11.26 -10.56
CA GLU A 30 26.03 11.14 -11.99
C GLU A 30 25.81 9.68 -12.42
N ARG A 31 26.67 8.76 -11.96
CA ARG A 31 26.50 7.32 -12.21
C ARG A 31 25.21 6.77 -11.62
N ALA A 32 24.82 7.22 -10.41
CA ALA A 32 23.58 6.81 -9.77
C ALA A 32 22.35 7.31 -10.56
N VAL A 33 22.37 8.57 -11.00
CA VAL A 33 21.29 9.14 -11.82
C VAL A 33 21.20 8.42 -13.18
N ALA A 34 22.33 8.19 -13.85
CA ALA A 34 22.36 7.47 -15.12
C ALA A 34 21.81 6.04 -14.98
N ARG A 35 22.15 5.37 -13.88
CA ARG A 35 21.62 4.03 -13.56
C ARG A 35 20.13 4.06 -13.28
N ALA A 36 19.65 5.01 -12.48
CA ALA A 36 18.23 5.16 -12.19
C ALA A 36 17.42 5.43 -13.47
N ARG A 37 17.89 6.31 -14.34
CA ARG A 37 17.25 6.58 -15.63
C ARG A 37 17.15 5.31 -16.48
N ARG A 38 18.22 4.55 -16.57
CA ARG A 38 18.21 3.27 -17.30
C ARG A 38 17.21 2.29 -16.72
N TRP A 39 17.15 2.14 -15.39
CA TRP A 39 16.17 1.26 -14.76
C TRP A 39 14.72 1.69 -14.99
N VAL A 40 14.45 3.01 -14.98
CA VAL A 40 13.12 3.54 -15.33
C VAL A 40 12.78 3.21 -16.79
N ASP A 41 13.73 3.39 -17.71
CA ASP A 41 13.54 3.06 -19.12
C ASP A 41 13.31 1.56 -19.33
N GLU A 42 14.17 0.71 -18.79
CA GLU A 42 14.02 -0.75 -18.82
C GLU A 42 12.67 -1.18 -18.24
N SER A 43 12.26 -0.63 -17.09
CA SER A 43 10.98 -0.96 -16.44
C SER A 43 9.76 -0.53 -17.27
N SER A 44 9.89 0.50 -18.09
CA SER A 44 8.80 0.96 -18.97
C SER A 44 8.48 -0.03 -20.10
N HIS A 45 9.45 -0.89 -20.46
CA HIS A 45 9.30 -1.93 -21.48
C HIS A 45 8.77 -3.27 -20.90
N GLU A 46 8.77 -3.40 -19.58
CA GLU A 46 8.26 -4.62 -18.93
C GLU A 46 6.72 -4.69 -18.99
N PRO A 47 6.16 -5.87 -19.24
CA PRO A 47 4.70 -6.02 -19.30
C PRO A 47 4.07 -5.78 -17.93
N THR A 48 3.34 -4.69 -17.79
CA THR A 48 2.64 -4.35 -16.56
C THR A 48 1.54 -5.39 -16.27
N PRO A 49 1.49 -6.01 -15.09
CA PRO A 49 0.43 -6.92 -14.69
C PRO A 49 -0.96 -6.30 -14.83
N ARG A 50 -1.97 -7.12 -15.16
CA ARG A 50 -3.35 -6.62 -15.33
C ARG A 50 -3.90 -5.96 -14.06
N SER A 51 -3.60 -6.51 -12.90
CA SER A 51 -3.92 -5.96 -11.58
C SER A 51 -3.35 -4.57 -11.38
N ALA A 52 -2.06 -4.37 -11.68
CA ALA A 52 -1.40 -3.07 -11.54
C ALA A 52 -1.97 -2.03 -12.52
N ARG A 53 -2.24 -2.42 -13.78
CA ARG A 53 -2.90 -1.52 -14.76
C ARG A 53 -4.30 -1.11 -14.32
N LEU A 54 -5.08 -2.05 -13.78
CA LEU A 54 -6.40 -1.78 -13.26
C LEU A 54 -6.34 -0.79 -12.09
N LEU A 55 -5.47 -1.06 -11.13
CA LEU A 55 -5.29 -0.20 -9.96
C LEU A 55 -4.80 1.19 -10.35
N SER A 56 -3.79 1.29 -11.22
CA SER A 56 -3.29 2.59 -11.71
C SER A 56 -4.39 3.40 -12.40
N ARG A 57 -5.25 2.76 -13.20
CA ARG A 57 -6.37 3.42 -13.86
C ARG A 57 -7.39 3.95 -12.86
N ILE A 58 -7.73 3.17 -11.83
CA ILE A 58 -8.66 3.58 -10.78
C ILE A 58 -8.06 4.75 -9.98
N LEU A 59 -6.80 4.65 -9.60
CA LEU A 59 -6.14 5.66 -8.77
C LEU A 59 -5.81 6.96 -9.52
N ALA A 60 -5.74 6.93 -10.85
CA ALA A 60 -5.56 8.13 -11.66
C ALA A 60 -6.77 9.08 -11.63
N ASP A 61 -7.96 8.57 -11.30
CA ASP A 61 -9.16 9.38 -11.10
C ASP A 61 -9.30 9.79 -9.63
N PRO A 62 -9.46 11.08 -9.30
CA PRO A 62 -9.63 11.54 -7.92
C PRO A 62 -10.80 10.86 -7.18
N SER A 63 -11.89 10.55 -7.90
CA SER A 63 -13.03 9.81 -7.35
C SER A 63 -12.67 8.34 -7.10
N GLY A 64 -11.86 7.76 -7.97
CA GLY A 64 -11.32 6.41 -7.82
C GLY A 64 -10.38 6.27 -6.64
N LEU A 65 -9.50 7.25 -6.43
CA LEU A 65 -8.63 7.30 -5.26
C LEU A 65 -9.46 7.40 -3.97
N THR A 66 -10.41 8.34 -3.92
CA THR A 66 -11.30 8.51 -2.75
C THR A 66 -12.11 7.26 -2.46
N PHE A 67 -12.65 6.62 -3.50
CA PHE A 67 -13.37 5.36 -3.39
C PHE A 67 -12.48 4.26 -2.82
N THR A 68 -11.27 4.08 -3.37
CA THR A 68 -10.34 3.03 -2.95
C THR A 68 -9.93 3.21 -1.49
N THR A 69 -9.61 4.43 -1.06
CA THR A 69 -9.28 4.74 0.33
C THR A 69 -10.44 4.37 1.26
N ARG A 70 -11.65 4.85 0.96
CA ARG A 70 -12.84 4.52 1.76
C ARG A 70 -13.17 3.03 1.73
N PHE A 71 -12.97 2.36 0.61
CA PHE A 71 -13.20 0.92 0.52
C PHE A 71 -12.24 0.15 1.43
N VAL A 72 -10.98 0.54 1.47
CA VAL A 72 -10.00 -0.07 2.40
C VAL A 72 -10.39 0.21 3.85
N ASP A 73 -10.64 1.47 4.20
CA ASP A 73 -10.86 1.87 5.59
C ASP A 73 -12.21 1.36 6.15
N ASP A 74 -13.29 1.46 5.35
CA ASP A 74 -14.64 1.22 5.82
C ASP A 74 -15.15 -0.19 5.50
N VAL A 75 -14.58 -0.89 4.50
CA VAL A 75 -15.05 -2.21 4.06
C VAL A 75 -14.03 -3.31 4.34
N VAL A 76 -12.74 -3.08 4.07
CA VAL A 76 -11.72 -4.13 4.22
C VAL A 76 -11.23 -4.26 5.66
N ARG A 77 -10.93 -3.15 6.32
CA ARG A 77 -10.34 -3.12 7.67
C ARG A 77 -11.28 -3.53 8.81
N PRO A 78 -12.55 -3.12 8.85
CA PRO A 78 -13.41 -3.48 9.97
C PRO A 78 -13.55 -4.99 10.13
N ALA A 79 -13.38 -5.51 11.35
CA ALA A 79 -13.61 -6.93 11.62
C ALA A 79 -15.10 -7.30 11.53
N ASP A 80 -15.98 -6.38 11.93
CA ASP A 80 -17.43 -6.56 11.90
C ASP A 80 -17.96 -6.46 10.46
N LEU A 81 -18.59 -7.55 10.00
CA LEU A 81 -19.18 -7.65 8.66
C LEU A 81 -20.44 -6.79 8.49
N ASP A 82 -21.17 -6.48 9.55
CA ASP A 82 -22.37 -5.65 9.45
C ASP A 82 -22.01 -4.20 9.25
N VAL A 83 -20.99 -3.72 9.96
CA VAL A 83 -20.40 -2.38 9.76
C VAL A 83 -19.85 -2.25 8.34
N ALA A 84 -19.07 -3.23 7.91
CA ALA A 84 -18.49 -3.25 6.56
C ALA A 84 -19.56 -3.34 5.48
N SER A 85 -20.65 -4.08 5.70
CA SER A 85 -21.75 -4.20 4.73
C SER A 85 -22.51 -2.89 4.57
N ALA A 86 -22.78 -2.20 5.68
CA ALA A 86 -23.40 -0.88 5.63
C ALA A 86 -22.53 0.15 4.92
N ALA A 87 -21.22 0.08 5.13
CA ALA A 87 -20.26 0.93 4.41
C ALA A 87 -20.22 0.63 2.90
N LEU A 88 -20.16 -0.66 2.53
CA LEU A 88 -20.18 -1.08 1.12
C LEU A 88 -21.46 -0.62 0.40
N GLN A 89 -22.61 -0.71 1.06
CA GLN A 89 -23.86 -0.18 0.51
C GLN A 89 -23.77 1.33 0.24
N ARG A 90 -23.27 2.12 1.18
CA ARG A 90 -23.07 3.56 0.98
C ARG A 90 -22.16 3.86 -0.20
N LEU A 91 -21.02 3.15 -0.30
CA LEU A 91 -20.06 3.32 -1.39
C LEU A 91 -20.64 2.92 -2.75
N SER A 92 -21.50 1.90 -2.81
CA SER A 92 -22.09 1.42 -4.06
C SER A 92 -23.11 2.38 -4.68
N HIS A 93 -23.62 3.36 -3.93
CA HIS A 93 -24.48 4.43 -4.42
C HIS A 93 -23.69 5.65 -4.95
N GLY A 94 -22.38 5.65 -4.79
CA GLY A 94 -21.50 6.70 -5.31
C GLY A 94 -21.25 6.60 -6.83
N ARG A 95 -20.39 7.49 -7.32
CA ARG A 95 -19.93 7.44 -8.73
C ARG A 95 -19.08 6.19 -8.93
N THR A 96 -19.26 5.53 -10.07
CA THR A 96 -18.54 4.31 -10.47
C THR A 96 -17.97 4.38 -11.89
N ASP A 97 -18.04 5.54 -12.53
CA ASP A 97 -17.59 5.79 -13.91
C ASP A 97 -16.05 5.64 -14.09
N PHE A 98 -15.28 5.76 -13.02
CA PHE A 98 -13.85 5.45 -13.01
C PHE A 98 -13.56 3.93 -13.03
N LEU A 99 -14.55 3.09 -12.72
CA LEU A 99 -14.38 1.63 -12.75
C LEU A 99 -14.49 1.08 -14.18
N PRO A 100 -13.79 0.00 -14.52
CA PRO A 100 -14.06 -0.75 -15.74
C PRO A 100 -15.54 -1.21 -15.79
N PRO A 101 -16.15 -1.25 -16.99
CA PRO A 101 -17.58 -1.57 -17.14
C PRO A 101 -18.00 -2.87 -16.46
N ALA A 102 -17.17 -3.92 -16.51
CA ALA A 102 -17.46 -5.19 -15.86
C ALA A 102 -17.49 -5.05 -14.32
N LEU A 103 -16.59 -4.26 -13.74
CA LEU A 103 -16.52 -4.04 -12.29
C LEU A 103 -17.66 -3.11 -11.83
N ALA A 104 -17.99 -2.09 -12.61
CA ALA A 104 -19.14 -1.22 -12.35
C ALA A 104 -20.47 -2.02 -12.40
N ALA A 105 -20.64 -2.91 -13.40
CA ALA A 105 -21.79 -3.80 -13.47
C ALA A 105 -21.85 -4.78 -12.29
N ALA A 106 -20.73 -5.37 -11.90
CA ALA A 106 -20.65 -6.24 -10.73
C ALA A 106 -21.02 -5.50 -9.43
N MET A 107 -20.60 -4.25 -9.26
CA MET A 107 -21.02 -3.41 -8.13
C MET A 107 -22.52 -3.12 -8.17
N GLY A 108 -23.09 -2.79 -9.33
CA GLY A 108 -24.53 -2.57 -9.49
C GLY A 108 -25.37 -3.80 -9.15
N LEU A 109 -24.95 -4.99 -9.58
CA LEU A 109 -25.57 -6.26 -9.19
C LEU A 109 -25.37 -6.55 -7.71
N GLY A 110 -24.18 -6.35 -7.20
CA GLY A 110 -23.85 -6.52 -5.78
C GLY A 110 -24.68 -5.61 -4.87
N SER A 111 -24.96 -4.37 -5.29
CA SER A 111 -25.79 -3.44 -4.51
C SER A 111 -27.24 -3.93 -4.38
N ARG A 112 -27.77 -4.58 -5.41
CA ARG A 112 -29.11 -5.22 -5.34
C ARG A 112 -29.09 -6.47 -4.48
N ALA A 113 -28.11 -7.34 -4.66
CA ALA A 113 -27.94 -8.57 -3.87
C ALA A 113 -27.63 -8.28 -2.40
N SER A 114 -26.98 -7.17 -2.08
CA SER A 114 -26.65 -6.78 -0.70
C SER A 114 -27.86 -6.52 0.19
N ARG A 115 -29.04 -6.29 -0.40
CA ARG A 115 -30.29 -6.17 0.35
C ARG A 115 -30.78 -7.53 0.90
N LEU A 116 -30.39 -8.63 0.24
CA LEU A 116 -30.81 -9.99 0.61
C LEU A 116 -29.71 -10.73 1.39
N ALA A 117 -28.45 -10.50 1.03
CA ALA A 117 -27.29 -11.19 1.62
C ALA A 117 -26.09 -10.24 1.82
N PRO A 118 -26.19 -9.22 2.69
CA PRO A 118 -25.20 -8.16 2.81
C PRO A 118 -23.80 -8.70 3.22
N ARG A 119 -23.74 -9.62 4.16
CA ARG A 119 -22.49 -10.22 4.63
C ARG A 119 -21.77 -11.02 3.54
N THR A 120 -22.51 -11.79 2.74
CA THR A 120 -21.97 -12.58 1.63
C THR A 120 -21.40 -11.68 0.54
N VAL A 121 -22.13 -10.64 0.14
CA VAL A 121 -21.67 -9.66 -0.86
C VAL A 121 -20.41 -8.97 -0.38
N THR A 122 -20.36 -8.57 0.89
CA THR A 122 -19.17 -7.93 1.49
C THR A 122 -17.95 -8.87 1.51
N ALA A 123 -18.15 -10.13 1.86
CA ALA A 123 -17.08 -11.13 1.84
C ALA A 123 -16.52 -11.34 0.42
N ILE A 124 -17.40 -11.40 -0.59
CA ILE A 124 -17.01 -11.48 -2.00
C ILE A 124 -16.25 -10.22 -2.43
N ALA A 125 -16.75 -9.03 -2.10
CA ALA A 125 -16.09 -7.76 -2.43
C ALA A 125 -14.69 -7.67 -1.83
N ARG A 126 -14.51 -8.06 -0.58
CA ARG A 126 -13.19 -8.16 0.07
C ARG A 126 -12.26 -9.16 -0.62
N ARG A 127 -12.80 -10.29 -1.07
CA ARG A 127 -12.02 -11.30 -1.80
C ARG A 127 -11.54 -10.76 -3.14
N VAL A 128 -12.43 -10.17 -3.93
CA VAL A 128 -12.09 -9.56 -5.21
C VAL A 128 -11.05 -8.46 -5.05
N PHE A 129 -11.20 -7.61 -4.05
CA PHE A 129 -10.22 -6.57 -3.75
C PHE A 129 -8.84 -7.17 -3.44
N ARG A 130 -8.77 -8.20 -2.59
CA ARG A 130 -7.51 -8.89 -2.28
C ARG A 130 -6.86 -9.51 -3.51
N GLU A 131 -7.63 -10.02 -4.46
CA GLU A 131 -7.11 -10.54 -5.73
C GLU A 131 -6.53 -9.42 -6.61
N ILE A 132 -7.18 -8.23 -6.63
CA ILE A 132 -6.69 -7.07 -7.38
C ILE A 132 -5.36 -6.54 -6.81
N VAL A 133 -5.22 -6.50 -5.50
CA VAL A 133 -4.01 -6.00 -4.84
C VAL A 133 -2.98 -7.09 -4.51
N GLY A 134 -3.27 -8.34 -4.80
CA GLY A 134 -2.51 -9.51 -4.34
C GLY A 134 -1.07 -9.61 -4.84
N ASP A 135 -0.68 -8.82 -5.85
CA ASP A 135 0.70 -8.69 -6.28
C ASP A 135 1.46 -7.59 -5.52
N LEU A 136 0.74 -6.72 -4.79
CA LEU A 136 1.30 -5.62 -4.01
C LEU A 136 1.16 -5.85 -2.51
N VAL A 137 0.04 -6.44 -2.07
CA VAL A 137 -0.28 -6.70 -0.67
C VAL A 137 -0.62 -8.17 -0.50
N VAL A 138 0.13 -8.86 0.31
CA VAL A 138 -0.07 -10.29 0.60
C VAL A 138 -0.59 -10.49 2.02
N ASP A 139 -1.39 -11.54 2.19
CA ASP A 139 -1.87 -11.95 3.50
C ASP A 139 -0.72 -12.57 4.30
N ALA A 140 -0.40 -11.98 5.45
CA ALA A 140 0.72 -12.36 6.31
C ALA A 140 0.43 -13.57 7.23
N THR A 141 -0.71 -14.26 7.04
CA THR A 141 -0.98 -15.51 7.78
C THR A 141 -0.02 -16.63 7.35
N ASP A 142 0.34 -17.51 8.28
CA ASP A 142 1.29 -18.62 8.02
C ASP A 142 0.86 -19.49 6.84
N LYS A 143 -0.45 -19.66 6.65
CA LYS A 143 -1.00 -20.43 5.53
C LYS A 143 -0.83 -19.75 4.18
N SER A 144 -0.88 -18.43 4.14
CA SER A 144 -0.97 -17.66 2.88
C SER A 144 0.37 -17.06 2.47
N LEU A 145 1.22 -16.70 3.43
CA LEU A 145 2.46 -15.97 3.18
C LEU A 145 3.46 -16.78 2.34
N GLY A 146 3.77 -18.01 2.74
CA GLY A 146 4.73 -18.84 2.04
C GLY A 146 4.40 -19.05 0.56
N PRO A 147 3.17 -19.50 0.20
CA PRO A 147 2.73 -19.60 -1.19
C PRO A 147 2.77 -18.27 -1.96
N ALA A 148 2.44 -17.15 -1.33
CA ALA A 148 2.48 -15.82 -1.97
C ALA A 148 3.93 -15.40 -2.27
N LEU A 149 4.85 -15.54 -1.31
CA LEU A 149 6.28 -15.27 -1.51
C LEU A 149 6.88 -16.17 -2.59
N GLY A 150 6.52 -17.46 -2.60
CA GLY A 150 6.95 -18.40 -3.63
C GLY A 150 6.50 -17.98 -5.03
N ARG A 151 5.28 -17.47 -5.17
CA ARG A 151 4.76 -16.95 -6.44
C ARG A 151 5.52 -15.70 -6.90
N LEU A 152 5.74 -14.75 -5.99
CA LEU A 152 6.42 -13.49 -6.30
C LEU A 152 7.90 -13.68 -6.64
N ARG A 153 8.54 -14.74 -6.12
CA ARG A 153 9.93 -15.09 -6.40
C ARG A 153 10.16 -15.84 -7.73
N LYS A 154 9.10 -16.31 -8.39
CA LYS A 154 9.21 -17.09 -9.64
C LYS A 154 9.93 -16.37 -10.75
N GLY A 155 10.15 -15.16 -10.81
CA GLY A 155 10.95 -14.44 -11.81
C GLY A 155 12.41 -14.21 -11.42
N GLY A 156 12.92 -14.85 -10.34
CA GLY A 156 14.23 -14.54 -9.79
C GLY A 156 14.26 -13.25 -8.96
N ASN A 157 13.10 -12.71 -8.66
CA ASN A 157 12.96 -11.45 -7.93
C ASN A 157 13.42 -11.62 -6.48
N ARG A 158 14.14 -10.63 -5.97
CA ARG A 158 14.40 -10.44 -4.54
C ARG A 158 13.29 -9.57 -3.98
N LEU A 159 12.67 -10.03 -2.90
CA LEU A 159 11.55 -9.35 -2.29
C LEU A 159 12.01 -8.58 -1.06
N ASN A 160 11.50 -7.37 -0.92
CA ASN A 160 11.45 -6.64 0.33
C ASN A 160 10.00 -6.66 0.82
N VAL A 161 9.78 -7.25 2.00
CA VAL A 161 8.44 -7.42 2.58
C VAL A 161 8.32 -6.55 3.81
N ASN A 162 7.31 -5.71 3.85
CA ASN A 162 7.03 -4.83 4.97
C ASN A 162 5.64 -5.07 5.53
N LEU A 163 5.50 -5.11 6.86
CA LEU A 163 4.21 -5.24 7.52
C LEU A 163 3.49 -3.89 7.47
N LEU A 164 2.31 -3.88 6.81
CA LEU A 164 1.49 -2.66 6.71
C LEU A 164 0.85 -2.30 8.06
N GLY A 165 0.74 -0.99 8.31
CA GLY A 165 0.10 -0.42 9.50
C GLY A 165 1.11 0.31 10.37
N GLU A 166 1.45 1.53 10.04
CA GLU A 166 2.50 2.34 10.67
C GLU A 166 2.04 3.04 11.96
N ALA A 167 0.73 3.25 12.11
CA ALA A 167 0.17 3.89 13.29
C ALA A 167 0.21 2.93 14.48
N VAL A 168 1.13 3.17 15.40
CA VAL A 168 1.26 2.46 16.68
C VAL A 168 0.79 3.38 17.79
N LEU A 169 -0.30 3.00 18.45
CA LEU A 169 -0.88 3.75 19.55
C LEU A 169 -0.61 3.03 20.89
N GLY A 170 0.51 3.37 21.51
CA GLY A 170 0.88 2.89 22.84
C GLY A 170 1.71 1.59 22.85
N GLU A 171 2.26 1.28 24.01
CA GLU A 171 3.19 0.18 24.26
C GLU A 171 2.64 -1.21 23.91
N LYS A 172 1.36 -1.44 24.19
CA LYS A 172 0.72 -2.73 23.92
C LYS A 172 0.68 -3.03 22.42
N GLU A 173 0.36 -2.02 21.62
CA GLU A 173 0.34 -2.14 20.16
C GLU A 173 1.75 -2.28 19.61
N ALA A 174 2.72 -1.53 20.17
CA ALA A 174 4.12 -1.66 19.82
C ALA A 174 4.66 -3.07 20.06
N ALA A 175 4.37 -3.65 21.24
CA ALA A 175 4.77 -5.00 21.58
C ALA A 175 4.12 -6.05 20.65
N HIS A 176 2.83 -5.89 20.33
CA HIS A 176 2.13 -6.76 19.39
C HIS A 176 2.79 -6.69 17.99
N ARG A 177 3.07 -5.50 17.49
CA ARG A 177 3.75 -5.32 16.22
C ARG A 177 5.14 -5.92 16.18
N LEU A 178 5.94 -5.71 17.23
CA LEU A 178 7.26 -6.33 17.34
C LEU A 178 7.15 -7.86 17.27
N SER A 179 6.18 -8.44 17.96
CA SER A 179 5.90 -9.87 17.92
C SER A 179 5.55 -10.35 16.51
N GLU A 180 4.69 -9.64 15.79
CA GLU A 180 4.31 -10.00 14.42
C GLU A 180 5.48 -9.86 13.43
N VAL A 181 6.27 -8.79 13.51
CA VAL A 181 7.47 -8.64 12.69
C VAL A 181 8.47 -9.76 12.97
N SER A 182 8.70 -10.08 14.25
CA SER A 182 9.63 -11.16 14.66
C SER A 182 9.18 -12.54 14.18
N ARG A 183 7.87 -12.76 14.04
CA ARG A 183 7.32 -14.01 13.48
C ARG A 183 7.58 -14.15 11.97
N LEU A 184 7.71 -13.01 11.25
CA LEU A 184 7.88 -13.00 9.79
C LEU A 184 9.35 -13.12 9.35
N VAL A 185 10.30 -12.93 10.25
CA VAL A 185 11.75 -13.02 10.00
C VAL A 185 12.26 -14.43 10.27
#